data_d56708883845ad03bb94b6fcdad80981
#
_entry.id   d56708883845ad03bb94b6fcdad80981
#
_cell.length_a   1.000
_cell.length_b   1.000
_cell.length_c   1.000
_cell.angle_alpha   90.00
_cell.angle_beta   90.00
_cell.angle_gamma   90.00
#
_symmetry.space_group_name_H-M   'P 1'
#
loop_
_entity.id
_entity.type
_entity.pdbx_description
1 polymer ?
#
loop_
_entity_poly.entity_id
_entity_poly.type
_entity_poly.pdbx_seq_one_letter_code
_entity_poly.pdbx_strand_id
1 'polypeptide(L)'
;MRPRSLAEFVGQQHILAPGKPLRASIEAGQLHSLILWGPPGTGKTTLARLIAQEARAEFIALSAVMAGVKDIRAAVETARAARHQHGRPTLLFLDEVHRFNKAQQDTFLPYLEDGTLTFIGATTENPSFEVVSALLSRARVYVLKALQVADIVALLERALSDSERGLGEARIGAEPRALELIAAGADGDARRALNMLELAAGLIEATGRDSAQLDLDVAREVASGGRRRFDKGGDQFYDQISALHKAVRGTDPDGALYWLARMLDGGCDPLYVARRAVRMAIEDIGLADPRALEITLEAWDAFDRLGSPEGELAIAQAVVYLACAPKSNAVYVAYGEAMEDVERYGTLDVPLRFRNAPTRLMKNLGYGHGYRYAHDEPDAYATGERYLPDEMPDRRYYRPVPRGLEQRIAEALARLRTKTPPGDKTSE
;
A
#
# COMPACT_ATOMS: atom_id res chain seq x y z
N MET A 1 5.70 -21.58 -22.47
CA MET A 1 4.23 -21.20 -22.51
C MET A 1 3.94 -19.71 -22.69
N ARG A 2 4.92 -18.83 -23.02
CA ARG A 2 4.61 -17.42 -23.33
C ARG A 2 3.78 -17.32 -24.62
N PRO A 3 2.67 -16.55 -24.65
CA PRO A 3 1.87 -16.33 -25.86
C PRO A 3 2.68 -15.65 -26.95
N ARG A 4 2.47 -16.10 -28.20
CA ARG A 4 3.09 -15.57 -29.43
C ARG A 4 2.21 -14.53 -30.14
N SER A 5 0.94 -14.43 -29.74
CA SER A 5 -0.02 -13.47 -30.29
C SER A 5 -1.03 -13.03 -29.24
N LEU A 6 -1.78 -11.95 -29.50
CA LEU A 6 -2.88 -11.52 -28.63
C LEU A 6 -3.99 -12.58 -28.50
N ALA A 7 -4.17 -13.45 -29.52
CA ALA A 7 -5.15 -14.53 -29.45
C ALA A 7 -4.78 -15.61 -28.43
N GLU A 8 -3.49 -15.82 -28.20
CA GLU A 8 -2.99 -16.74 -27.17
C GLU A 8 -2.96 -16.12 -25.78
N PHE A 9 -3.13 -14.79 -25.65
CA PHE A 9 -3.06 -14.09 -24.38
C PHE A 9 -4.33 -14.36 -23.55
N VAL A 10 -4.15 -14.98 -22.38
CA VAL A 10 -5.26 -15.41 -21.54
C VAL A 10 -5.67 -14.31 -20.57
N GLY A 11 -6.96 -14.14 -20.36
CA GLY A 11 -7.52 -13.16 -19.43
C GLY A 11 -7.47 -11.72 -19.94
N GLN A 12 -7.59 -10.75 -19.02
CA GLN A 12 -7.54 -9.30 -19.26
C GLN A 12 -8.56 -8.77 -20.27
N GLN A 13 -9.72 -9.41 -20.40
CA GLN A 13 -10.77 -9.06 -21.37
C GLN A 13 -11.25 -7.61 -21.26
N HIS A 14 -11.19 -7.02 -20.05
CA HIS A 14 -11.60 -5.63 -19.80
C HIS A 14 -10.73 -4.60 -20.55
N ILE A 15 -9.48 -4.95 -20.93
CA ILE A 15 -8.57 -4.09 -21.71
C ILE A 15 -8.19 -4.68 -23.07
N LEU A 16 -8.29 -6.00 -23.26
CA LEU A 16 -7.84 -6.70 -24.46
C LEU A 16 -8.97 -7.35 -25.27
N ALA A 17 -10.25 -7.22 -24.88
CA ALA A 17 -11.34 -7.69 -25.71
C ALA A 17 -11.41 -6.95 -27.07
N PRO A 18 -11.98 -7.55 -28.11
CA PRO A 18 -12.21 -6.87 -29.39
C PRO A 18 -12.91 -5.52 -29.21
N GLY A 19 -12.42 -4.49 -29.88
CA GLY A 19 -12.94 -3.13 -29.78
C GLY A 19 -12.42 -2.30 -28.60
N LYS A 20 -11.61 -2.86 -27.71
CA LYS A 20 -10.97 -2.09 -26.65
C LYS A 20 -9.81 -1.24 -27.18
N PRO A 21 -9.62 0.00 -26.67
CA PRO A 21 -8.63 0.94 -27.18
C PRO A 21 -7.19 0.39 -27.18
N LEU A 22 -6.79 -0.32 -26.12
CA LEU A 22 -5.45 -0.90 -26.04
C LEU A 22 -5.27 -1.96 -27.13
N ARG A 23 -6.24 -2.86 -27.30
CA ARG A 23 -6.18 -3.91 -28.34
C ARG A 23 -6.11 -3.30 -29.73
N ALA A 24 -6.95 -2.34 -30.03
CA ALA A 24 -6.96 -1.66 -31.34
C ALA A 24 -5.61 -0.97 -31.62
N SER A 25 -4.99 -0.32 -30.61
CA SER A 25 -3.67 0.28 -30.74
C SER A 25 -2.59 -0.77 -31.04
N ILE A 26 -2.62 -1.92 -30.34
CA ILE A 26 -1.66 -3.02 -30.57
C ILE A 26 -1.82 -3.59 -31.97
N GLU A 27 -3.04 -3.93 -32.39
CA GLU A 27 -3.34 -4.48 -33.72
C GLU A 27 -2.98 -3.50 -34.86
N ALA A 28 -3.05 -2.19 -34.59
CA ALA A 28 -2.59 -1.16 -35.51
C ALA A 28 -1.06 -0.92 -35.50
N GLY A 29 -0.31 -1.62 -34.65
CA GLY A 29 1.12 -1.43 -34.47
C GLY A 29 1.50 -0.05 -33.91
N GLN A 30 0.56 0.64 -33.27
CA GLN A 30 0.79 1.98 -32.71
C GLN A 30 1.38 1.89 -31.31
N LEU A 31 2.61 2.40 -31.19
CA LEU A 31 3.29 2.50 -29.89
C LEU A 31 2.90 3.79 -29.18
N HIS A 32 2.54 3.68 -27.91
CA HIS A 32 2.46 4.80 -26.98
C HIS A 32 3.01 4.37 -25.62
N SER A 33 3.51 5.32 -24.86
CA SER A 33 4.03 5.03 -23.53
C SER A 33 2.90 4.66 -22.58
N LEU A 34 3.10 3.62 -21.77
CA LEU A 34 2.09 3.10 -20.85
C LEU A 34 2.71 2.50 -19.58
N ILE A 35 1.90 2.38 -18.57
CA ILE A 35 2.23 1.70 -17.32
C ILE A 35 1.27 0.53 -17.15
N LEU A 36 1.82 -0.67 -17.01
CA LEU A 36 1.09 -1.90 -16.72
C LEU A 36 1.13 -2.14 -15.21
N TRP A 37 0.02 -1.89 -14.56
CA TRP A 37 -0.12 -2.05 -13.13
C TRP A 37 -0.99 -3.24 -12.78
N GLY A 38 -0.54 -4.08 -11.86
CA GLY A 38 -1.33 -5.21 -11.38
C GLY A 38 -0.48 -6.29 -10.75
N PRO A 39 -1.13 -7.33 -10.22
CA PRO A 39 -0.48 -8.38 -9.46
C PRO A 39 0.58 -9.14 -10.26
N PRO A 40 1.54 -9.84 -9.61
CA PRO A 40 2.51 -10.70 -10.28
C PRO A 40 1.80 -11.81 -11.08
N GLY A 41 2.46 -12.31 -12.13
CA GLY A 41 1.94 -13.40 -12.96
C GLY A 41 0.73 -13.10 -13.86
N THR A 42 0.27 -11.83 -13.93
CA THR A 42 -0.87 -11.40 -14.77
C THR A 42 -0.51 -11.13 -16.23
N GLY A 43 0.77 -11.26 -16.61
CA GLY A 43 1.22 -11.15 -18.00
C GLY A 43 1.80 -9.79 -18.40
N LYS A 44 2.15 -8.88 -17.47
CA LYS A 44 2.71 -7.54 -17.76
C LYS A 44 3.88 -7.58 -18.76
N THR A 45 4.94 -8.33 -18.45
CA THR A 45 6.12 -8.49 -19.31
C THR A 45 5.77 -9.15 -20.65
N THR A 46 4.84 -10.08 -20.62
CA THR A 46 4.37 -10.79 -21.83
C THR A 46 3.61 -9.84 -22.76
N LEU A 47 2.71 -9.03 -22.19
CA LEU A 47 1.96 -8.04 -22.98
C LEU A 47 2.90 -6.99 -23.60
N ALA A 48 3.90 -6.51 -22.83
CA ALA A 48 4.90 -5.58 -23.36
C ALA A 48 5.68 -6.16 -24.56
N ARG A 49 6.04 -7.44 -24.51
CA ARG A 49 6.69 -8.13 -25.63
C ARG A 49 5.79 -8.26 -26.85
N LEU A 50 4.51 -8.60 -26.66
CA LEU A 50 3.54 -8.66 -27.76
C LEU A 50 3.34 -7.29 -28.40
N ILE A 51 3.25 -6.23 -27.63
CA ILE A 51 3.16 -4.85 -28.12
C ILE A 51 4.38 -4.51 -29.00
N ALA A 52 5.58 -4.83 -28.53
CA ALA A 52 6.81 -4.59 -29.29
C ALA A 52 6.85 -5.40 -30.60
N GLN A 53 6.42 -6.64 -30.56
CA GLN A 53 6.37 -7.56 -31.72
C GLN A 53 5.39 -7.04 -32.78
N GLU A 54 4.17 -6.69 -32.42
CA GLU A 54 3.15 -6.17 -33.34
C GLU A 54 3.60 -4.83 -33.97
N ALA A 55 4.25 -3.99 -33.19
CA ALA A 55 4.79 -2.72 -33.67
C ALA A 55 6.14 -2.85 -34.42
N ARG A 56 6.69 -4.06 -34.54
CA ARG A 56 8.03 -4.33 -35.10
C ARG A 56 9.12 -3.46 -34.46
N ALA A 57 8.98 -3.17 -33.15
CA ALA A 57 9.90 -2.35 -32.41
C ALA A 57 11.08 -3.15 -31.87
N GLU A 58 12.21 -2.49 -31.71
CA GLU A 58 13.32 -3.01 -30.89
C GLU A 58 12.88 -3.05 -29.44
N PHE A 59 13.01 -4.23 -28.77
CA PHE A 59 12.56 -4.44 -27.40
C PHE A 59 13.74 -4.49 -26.44
N ILE A 60 13.90 -3.45 -25.61
CA ILE A 60 14.91 -3.38 -24.56
C ILE A 60 14.23 -3.59 -23.22
N ALA A 61 14.60 -4.64 -22.49
CA ALA A 61 14.07 -4.93 -21.17
C ALA A 61 15.11 -4.64 -20.09
N LEU A 62 14.73 -3.79 -19.12
CA LEU A 62 15.49 -3.50 -17.92
C LEU A 62 14.68 -3.89 -16.69
N SER A 63 15.37 -4.33 -15.65
CA SER A 63 14.78 -4.52 -14.32
C SER A 63 15.25 -3.40 -13.40
N ALA A 64 14.32 -2.66 -12.82
CA ALA A 64 14.67 -1.56 -11.91
C ALA A 64 15.39 -2.04 -10.63
N VAL A 65 15.34 -3.34 -10.34
CA VAL A 65 16.08 -3.94 -9.20
C VAL A 65 17.58 -3.98 -9.49
N MET A 66 17.99 -4.15 -10.76
CA MET A 66 19.39 -4.35 -11.15
C MET A 66 19.94 -3.22 -11.99
N ALA A 67 19.09 -2.49 -12.71
CA ALA A 67 19.49 -1.45 -13.64
C ALA A 67 19.74 -0.10 -12.96
N GLY A 68 20.62 0.70 -13.55
CA GLY A 68 20.91 2.07 -13.13
C GLY A 68 20.91 3.05 -14.29
N VAL A 69 21.33 4.29 -14.03
CA VAL A 69 21.41 5.37 -15.03
C VAL A 69 22.29 5.00 -16.23
N LYS A 70 23.33 4.18 -16.02
CA LYS A 70 24.20 3.70 -17.11
C LYS A 70 23.46 2.82 -18.10
N ASP A 71 22.57 1.94 -17.61
CA ASP A 71 21.80 1.03 -18.44
C ASP A 71 20.75 1.78 -19.26
N ILE A 72 20.15 2.83 -18.66
CA ILE A 72 19.24 3.73 -19.38
C ILE A 72 19.99 4.43 -20.55
N ARG A 73 21.18 4.95 -20.31
CA ARG A 73 21.99 5.59 -21.36
C ARG A 73 22.35 4.60 -22.48
N ALA A 74 22.74 3.38 -22.12
CA ALA A 74 23.01 2.33 -23.10
C ALA A 74 21.77 1.99 -23.95
N ALA A 75 20.59 1.93 -23.32
CA ALA A 75 19.32 1.73 -24.03
C ALA A 75 19.01 2.86 -25.01
N VAL A 76 19.30 4.12 -24.62
CA VAL A 76 19.16 5.29 -25.51
C VAL A 76 20.07 5.21 -26.72
N GLU A 77 21.35 4.85 -26.54
CA GLU A 77 22.30 4.71 -27.66
C GLU A 77 21.86 3.58 -28.62
N THR A 78 21.39 2.46 -28.05
CA THR A 78 20.80 1.36 -28.85
C THR A 78 19.59 1.84 -29.65
N ALA A 79 18.71 2.63 -29.02
CA ALA A 79 17.52 3.17 -29.69
C ALA A 79 17.86 4.11 -30.84
N ARG A 80 18.86 4.99 -30.64
CA ARG A 80 19.36 5.89 -31.70
C ARG A 80 19.96 5.12 -32.86
N ALA A 81 20.74 4.07 -32.57
CA ALA A 81 21.32 3.21 -33.58
C ALA A 81 20.23 2.45 -34.38
N ALA A 82 19.26 1.85 -33.69
CA ALA A 82 18.12 1.14 -34.32
C ALA A 82 17.30 2.06 -35.22
N ARG A 83 17.04 3.28 -34.79
CA ARG A 83 16.33 4.29 -35.57
C ARG A 83 17.10 4.74 -36.80
N HIS A 84 18.42 4.97 -36.65
CA HIS A 84 19.28 5.45 -37.75
C HIS A 84 19.57 4.36 -38.79
N GLN A 85 19.81 3.11 -38.34
CA GLN A 85 20.22 2.03 -39.23
C GLN A 85 19.02 1.31 -39.87
N HIS A 86 17.91 1.20 -39.17
CA HIS A 86 16.79 0.35 -39.55
C HIS A 86 15.42 1.05 -39.59
N GLY A 87 15.35 2.33 -39.19
CA GLY A 87 14.10 3.06 -39.09
C GLY A 87 13.12 2.47 -38.05
N ARG A 88 13.62 1.63 -37.13
CA ARG A 88 12.78 0.93 -36.15
C ARG A 88 12.59 1.76 -34.90
N PRO A 89 11.34 1.87 -34.39
CA PRO A 89 11.10 2.45 -33.08
C PRO A 89 11.64 1.51 -31.99
N THR A 90 11.97 2.06 -30.83
CA THR A 90 12.45 1.28 -29.69
C THR A 90 11.47 1.39 -28.52
N LEU A 91 11.11 0.23 -27.99
CA LEU A 91 10.29 0.09 -26.79
C LEU A 91 11.19 -0.29 -25.60
N LEU A 92 11.30 0.62 -24.65
CA LEU A 92 11.96 0.37 -23.37
C LEU A 92 10.94 -0.19 -22.37
N PHE A 93 11.12 -1.44 -21.98
CA PHE A 93 10.36 -2.07 -20.92
C PHE A 93 11.15 -2.01 -19.61
N LEU A 94 10.55 -1.40 -18.58
CA LEU A 94 11.15 -1.33 -17.26
C LEU A 94 10.28 -2.11 -16.27
N ASP A 95 10.79 -3.26 -15.83
CA ASP A 95 10.12 -4.09 -14.81
C ASP A 95 10.37 -3.53 -13.42
N GLU A 96 9.33 -3.58 -12.56
CA GLU A 96 9.33 -3.06 -11.18
C GLU A 96 9.72 -1.57 -11.11
N VAL A 97 9.09 -0.73 -11.96
CA VAL A 97 9.44 0.72 -12.09
C VAL A 97 9.43 1.48 -10.76
N HIS A 98 8.64 1.05 -9.78
CA HIS A 98 8.59 1.60 -8.43
C HIS A 98 9.91 1.49 -7.65
N ARG A 99 10.84 0.62 -8.07
CA ARG A 99 12.17 0.48 -7.47
C ARG A 99 13.13 1.59 -7.89
N PHE A 100 12.83 2.32 -8.95
CA PHE A 100 13.60 3.49 -9.32
C PHE A 100 13.24 4.70 -8.47
N ASN A 101 14.22 5.39 -7.92
CA ASN A 101 13.99 6.66 -7.26
C ASN A 101 13.61 7.75 -8.27
N LYS A 102 13.11 8.89 -7.77
CA LYS A 102 12.62 10.01 -8.61
C LYS A 102 13.67 10.48 -9.61
N ALA A 103 14.93 10.64 -9.20
CA ALA A 103 16.00 11.09 -10.08
C ALA A 103 16.31 10.08 -11.21
N GLN A 104 16.21 8.78 -10.93
CA GLN A 104 16.34 7.75 -11.95
C GLN A 104 15.16 7.76 -12.93
N GLN A 105 13.93 7.94 -12.44
CA GLN A 105 12.75 8.07 -13.29
C GLN A 105 12.83 9.32 -14.19
N ASP A 106 13.35 10.43 -13.69
CA ASP A 106 13.52 11.66 -14.48
C ASP A 106 14.55 11.51 -15.61
N THR A 107 15.52 10.60 -15.48
CA THR A 107 16.61 10.41 -16.47
C THR A 107 16.10 10.05 -17.86
N PHE A 108 14.98 9.35 -17.99
CA PHE A 108 14.46 8.94 -19.30
C PHE A 108 13.35 9.84 -19.85
N LEU A 109 12.84 10.80 -19.07
CA LEU A 109 11.81 11.74 -19.54
C LEU A 109 12.16 12.48 -20.85
N PRO A 110 13.37 13.04 -21.02
CA PRO A 110 13.73 13.72 -22.27
C PRO A 110 13.61 12.81 -23.49
N TYR A 111 13.93 11.51 -23.35
CA TYR A 111 13.90 10.54 -24.44
C TYR A 111 12.51 10.03 -24.78
N LEU A 112 11.55 10.21 -23.87
CA LEU A 112 10.13 10.01 -24.13
C LEU A 112 9.54 11.22 -24.87
N GLU A 113 9.97 12.41 -24.50
CA GLU A 113 9.50 13.67 -25.09
C GLU A 113 9.96 13.83 -26.55
N ASP A 114 11.20 13.48 -26.85
CA ASP A 114 11.76 13.56 -28.21
C ASP A 114 11.41 12.34 -29.07
N GLY A 115 10.69 11.35 -28.51
CA GLY A 115 10.28 10.13 -29.22
C GLY A 115 11.44 9.16 -29.55
N THR A 116 12.60 9.30 -28.90
CA THR A 116 13.71 8.35 -29.01
C THR A 116 13.31 6.98 -28.46
N LEU A 117 12.55 6.98 -27.34
CA LEU A 117 12.05 5.78 -26.69
C LEU A 117 10.54 5.84 -26.54
N THR A 118 9.88 4.70 -26.71
CA THR A 118 8.54 4.45 -26.17
C THR A 118 8.69 3.65 -24.90
N PHE A 119 7.99 4.02 -23.84
CA PHE A 119 8.15 3.45 -22.52
C PHE A 119 6.98 2.53 -22.13
N ILE A 120 7.31 1.34 -21.60
CA ILE A 120 6.36 0.51 -20.87
C ILE A 120 6.91 0.21 -19.47
N GLY A 121 6.33 0.84 -18.47
CA GLY A 121 6.60 0.51 -17.06
C GLY A 121 5.72 -0.64 -16.60
N ALA A 122 6.28 -1.58 -15.85
CA ALA A 122 5.52 -2.60 -15.14
C ALA A 122 5.69 -2.41 -13.63
N THR A 123 4.61 -2.52 -12.88
CA THR A 123 4.64 -2.41 -11.42
C THR A 123 3.55 -3.25 -10.78
N THR A 124 3.81 -3.72 -9.57
CA THR A 124 2.82 -4.32 -8.68
C THR A 124 2.25 -3.30 -7.69
N GLU A 125 2.93 -2.16 -7.52
CA GLU A 125 2.54 -1.10 -6.59
C GLU A 125 1.75 0.02 -7.29
N ASN A 126 0.95 0.78 -6.52
CA ASN A 126 0.11 1.83 -7.08
C ASN A 126 0.98 2.94 -7.70
N PRO A 127 0.90 3.13 -9.03
CA PRO A 127 1.74 4.10 -9.72
C PRO A 127 1.50 5.54 -9.28
N SER A 128 0.35 5.86 -8.71
CA SER A 128 0.05 7.21 -8.21
C SER A 128 0.93 7.62 -7.02
N PHE A 129 1.50 6.67 -6.29
CA PHE A 129 2.40 6.93 -5.15
C PHE A 129 3.88 6.78 -5.53
N GLU A 130 4.18 5.88 -6.46
CA GLU A 130 5.54 5.43 -6.72
C GLU A 130 6.15 6.02 -7.99
N VAL A 131 5.32 6.49 -8.92
CA VAL A 131 5.77 7.02 -10.21
C VAL A 131 5.66 8.54 -10.22
N VAL A 132 6.71 9.22 -10.70
CA VAL A 132 6.72 10.68 -10.79
C VAL A 132 5.60 11.21 -11.69
N SER A 133 4.99 12.32 -11.30
CA SER A 133 3.85 12.92 -12.02
C SER A 133 4.19 13.27 -13.47
N ALA A 134 5.43 13.65 -13.75
CA ALA A 134 5.93 13.92 -15.10
C ALA A 134 5.84 12.69 -16.03
N LEU A 135 6.08 11.49 -15.50
CA LEU A 135 5.93 10.24 -16.25
C LEU A 135 4.46 9.83 -16.39
N LEU A 136 3.67 9.97 -15.32
CA LEU A 136 2.23 9.67 -15.34
C LEU A 136 1.46 10.54 -16.34
N SER A 137 1.89 11.79 -16.56
CA SER A 137 1.26 12.66 -17.54
C SER A 137 1.53 12.26 -18.99
N ARG A 138 2.53 11.41 -19.25
CA ARG A 138 2.98 10.98 -20.59
C ARG A 138 2.71 9.50 -20.87
N ALA A 139 2.38 8.72 -19.85
CA ALA A 139 2.14 7.29 -19.96
C ALA A 139 0.73 6.93 -19.49
N ARG A 140 -0.03 6.21 -20.30
CA ARG A 140 -1.35 5.76 -19.93
C ARG A 140 -1.28 4.56 -19.00
N VAL A 141 -1.99 4.60 -17.87
CA VAL A 141 -2.04 3.48 -16.91
C VAL A 141 -3.10 2.47 -17.34
N TYR A 142 -2.70 1.19 -17.44
CA TYR A 142 -3.59 0.06 -17.65
C TYR A 142 -3.50 -0.90 -16.47
N VAL A 143 -4.64 -1.18 -15.86
CA VAL A 143 -4.74 -2.07 -14.71
C VAL A 143 -4.93 -3.51 -15.19
N LEU A 144 -4.01 -4.40 -14.86
CA LEU A 144 -4.15 -5.83 -15.07
C LEU A 144 -4.73 -6.46 -13.79
N LYS A 145 -5.76 -7.27 -13.97
CA LYS A 145 -6.42 -7.99 -12.87
C LYS A 145 -5.80 -9.37 -12.68
N ALA A 146 -5.90 -9.92 -11.48
CA ALA A 146 -5.63 -11.33 -11.23
C ALA A 146 -6.43 -12.20 -12.22
N LEU A 147 -5.81 -13.26 -12.74
CA LEU A 147 -6.48 -14.17 -13.67
C LEU A 147 -7.57 -14.96 -12.94
N GLN A 148 -8.68 -15.17 -13.62
CA GLN A 148 -9.75 -16.03 -13.08
C GLN A 148 -9.34 -17.50 -13.15
N VAL A 149 -9.94 -18.33 -12.30
CA VAL A 149 -9.68 -19.79 -12.30
C VAL A 149 -9.85 -20.39 -13.69
N ALA A 150 -10.90 -20.00 -14.41
CA ALA A 150 -11.14 -20.49 -15.79
C ALA A 150 -10.02 -20.09 -16.76
N ASP A 151 -9.48 -18.88 -16.64
CA ASP A 151 -8.35 -18.40 -17.45
C ASP A 151 -7.09 -19.26 -17.21
N ILE A 152 -6.83 -19.59 -15.95
CA ILE A 152 -5.68 -20.40 -15.56
C ILE A 152 -5.87 -21.86 -15.99
N VAL A 153 -7.07 -22.42 -15.84
CA VAL A 153 -7.37 -23.79 -16.33
C VAL A 153 -7.09 -23.88 -17.83
N ALA A 154 -7.58 -22.94 -18.63
CA ALA A 154 -7.32 -22.91 -20.07
C ALA A 154 -5.81 -22.81 -20.40
N LEU A 155 -5.03 -22.08 -19.56
CA LEU A 155 -3.57 -22.01 -19.69
C LEU A 155 -2.90 -23.35 -19.37
N LEU A 156 -3.35 -24.06 -18.31
CA LEU A 156 -2.82 -25.36 -17.91
C LEU A 156 -3.15 -26.44 -18.95
N GLU A 157 -4.37 -26.48 -19.49
CA GLU A 157 -4.77 -27.39 -20.57
C GLU A 157 -3.91 -27.18 -21.82
N ARG A 158 -3.64 -25.94 -22.18
CA ARG A 158 -2.72 -25.62 -23.27
C ARG A 158 -1.30 -26.10 -22.96
N ALA A 159 -0.83 -25.93 -21.73
CA ALA A 159 0.51 -26.38 -21.32
C ALA A 159 0.65 -27.91 -21.38
N LEU A 160 -0.40 -28.66 -21.09
CA LEU A 160 -0.44 -30.11 -21.20
C LEU A 160 -0.51 -30.62 -22.65
N SER A 161 -1.08 -29.83 -23.55
CA SER A 161 -1.26 -30.22 -24.96
C SER A 161 -0.16 -29.75 -25.91
N ASP A 162 0.56 -28.67 -25.56
CA ASP A 162 1.62 -28.07 -26.40
C ASP A 162 2.91 -28.90 -26.28
N SER A 163 3.28 -29.61 -27.34
CA SER A 163 4.49 -30.45 -27.38
C SER A 163 5.77 -29.65 -27.61
N GLU A 164 5.67 -28.42 -28.16
CA GLU A 164 6.85 -27.58 -28.43
C GLU A 164 7.29 -26.77 -27.20
N ARG A 165 6.31 -26.23 -26.45
CA ARG A 165 6.55 -25.24 -25.38
C ARG A 165 6.06 -25.67 -24.01
N GLY A 166 5.31 -26.76 -23.95
CA GLY A 166 4.67 -27.28 -22.75
C GLY A 166 5.09 -28.70 -22.42
N LEU A 167 4.16 -29.43 -21.83
CA LEU A 167 4.33 -30.82 -21.39
C LEU A 167 3.68 -31.84 -22.31
N GLY A 168 3.31 -31.47 -23.56
CA GLY A 168 2.58 -32.33 -24.48
C GLY A 168 3.32 -33.64 -24.82
N GLU A 169 4.66 -33.64 -24.82
CA GLU A 169 5.46 -34.85 -25.01
C GLU A 169 5.32 -35.86 -23.86
N ALA A 170 5.12 -35.38 -22.64
CA ALA A 170 4.95 -36.22 -21.44
C ALA A 170 3.60 -36.97 -21.43
N ARG A 171 2.64 -36.58 -22.31
CA ARG A 171 1.30 -37.20 -22.46
C ARG A 171 0.56 -37.39 -21.14
N ILE A 172 0.65 -36.39 -20.26
CA ILE A 172 -0.01 -36.40 -18.96
C ILE A 172 -1.50 -36.11 -19.15
N GLY A 173 -2.35 -37.07 -18.78
CA GLY A 173 -3.79 -36.86 -18.63
C GLY A 173 -4.07 -36.04 -17.37
N ALA A 174 -5.13 -35.25 -17.36
CA ALA A 174 -5.48 -34.46 -16.20
C ALA A 174 -6.98 -34.51 -15.89
N GLU A 175 -7.30 -34.70 -14.62
CA GLU A 175 -8.68 -34.58 -14.16
C GLU A 175 -9.07 -33.09 -14.15
N PRO A 176 -10.26 -32.71 -14.64
CA PRO A 176 -10.69 -31.29 -14.62
C PRO A 176 -10.62 -30.66 -13.22
N ARG A 177 -11.04 -31.40 -12.20
CA ARG A 177 -10.97 -30.95 -10.78
C ARG A 177 -9.55 -30.75 -10.28
N ALA A 178 -8.57 -31.51 -10.77
CA ALA A 178 -7.16 -31.32 -10.41
C ALA A 178 -6.62 -30.00 -10.99
N LEU A 179 -6.97 -29.69 -12.26
CA LEU A 179 -6.62 -28.41 -12.86
C LEU A 179 -7.27 -27.21 -12.15
N GLU A 180 -8.56 -27.35 -11.79
CA GLU A 180 -9.27 -26.34 -11.02
C GLU A 180 -8.61 -26.07 -9.65
N LEU A 181 -8.14 -27.13 -8.97
CA LEU A 181 -7.46 -27.04 -7.68
C LEU A 181 -6.11 -26.33 -7.80
N ILE A 182 -5.31 -26.66 -8.81
CA ILE A 182 -4.04 -25.97 -9.12
C ILE A 182 -4.33 -24.50 -9.47
N ALA A 183 -5.33 -24.23 -10.29
CA ALA A 183 -5.71 -22.88 -10.68
C ALA A 183 -6.15 -22.04 -9.49
N ALA A 184 -6.96 -22.61 -8.59
CA ALA A 184 -7.37 -21.95 -7.36
C ALA A 184 -6.18 -21.70 -6.42
N GLY A 185 -5.27 -22.67 -6.28
CA GLY A 185 -4.05 -22.57 -5.47
C GLY A 185 -3.05 -21.55 -6.02
N ALA A 186 -3.08 -21.28 -7.34
CA ALA A 186 -2.25 -20.26 -7.97
C ALA A 186 -2.69 -18.82 -7.71
N ASP A 187 -3.92 -18.61 -7.22
CA ASP A 187 -4.46 -17.31 -6.81
C ASP A 187 -4.30 -16.21 -7.86
N GLY A 188 -4.64 -16.53 -9.12
CA GLY A 188 -4.59 -15.61 -10.27
C GLY A 188 -3.19 -15.36 -10.86
N ASP A 189 -2.17 -16.11 -10.46
CA ASP A 189 -0.79 -16.04 -10.97
C ASP A 189 -0.50 -17.17 -11.98
N ALA A 190 -0.40 -16.83 -13.26
CA ALA A 190 -0.10 -17.80 -14.33
C ALA A 190 1.27 -18.45 -14.17
N ARG A 191 2.28 -17.73 -13.67
CA ARG A 191 3.64 -18.28 -13.46
C ARG A 191 3.62 -19.33 -12.37
N ARG A 192 2.93 -19.04 -11.28
CA ARG A 192 2.76 -19.97 -10.16
C ARG A 192 1.98 -21.23 -10.60
N ALA A 193 0.90 -21.06 -11.36
CA ALA A 193 0.13 -22.16 -11.89
C ALA A 193 0.96 -23.10 -12.78
N LEU A 194 1.77 -22.54 -13.68
CA LEU A 194 2.66 -23.30 -14.54
C LEU A 194 3.76 -24.02 -13.76
N ASN A 195 4.34 -23.35 -12.73
CA ASN A 195 5.33 -24.01 -11.86
C ASN A 195 4.72 -25.16 -11.06
N MET A 196 3.47 -25.01 -10.55
CA MET A 196 2.76 -26.11 -9.89
C MET A 196 2.52 -27.29 -10.85
N LEU A 197 2.17 -27.00 -12.10
CA LEU A 197 1.99 -28.04 -13.13
C LEU A 197 3.30 -28.75 -13.45
N GLU A 198 4.41 -28.04 -13.56
CA GLU A 198 5.75 -28.65 -13.77
C GLU A 198 6.15 -29.53 -12.59
N LEU A 199 5.90 -29.09 -11.35
CA LEU A 199 6.14 -29.92 -10.16
C LEU A 199 5.26 -31.17 -10.14
N ALA A 200 3.98 -31.03 -10.50
CA ALA A 200 3.08 -32.18 -10.60
C ALA A 200 3.56 -33.21 -11.65
N ALA A 201 4.01 -32.74 -12.81
CA ALA A 201 4.58 -33.58 -13.84
C ALA A 201 5.81 -34.33 -13.34
N GLY A 202 6.72 -33.65 -12.66
CA GLY A 202 7.91 -34.27 -12.05
C GLY A 202 7.56 -35.32 -10.98
N LEU A 203 6.53 -35.09 -10.18
CA LEU A 203 6.04 -36.07 -9.19
C LEU A 203 5.46 -37.33 -9.86
N ILE A 204 4.69 -37.16 -10.94
CA ILE A 204 4.11 -38.25 -11.72
C ILE A 204 5.22 -39.11 -12.34
N GLU A 205 6.20 -38.48 -12.97
CA GLU A 205 7.37 -39.18 -13.54
C GLU A 205 8.16 -39.95 -12.49
N ALA A 206 8.42 -39.33 -11.33
CA ALA A 206 9.20 -39.94 -10.25
C ALA A 206 8.51 -41.16 -9.59
N THR A 207 7.17 -41.17 -9.58
CA THR A 207 6.41 -42.30 -8.96
C THR A 207 6.27 -43.52 -9.87
N GLY A 208 6.70 -43.46 -11.13
CA GLY A 208 6.68 -44.60 -12.06
C GLY A 208 5.27 -45.18 -12.27
N ARG A 209 4.22 -44.39 -12.10
CA ARG A 209 2.83 -44.83 -12.25
C ARG A 209 2.60 -45.24 -13.70
N ASP A 210 1.97 -46.41 -13.92
CA ASP A 210 1.62 -46.92 -15.26
C ASP A 210 0.69 -46.03 -16.07
N SER A 211 -0.02 -45.09 -15.44
CA SER A 211 -0.78 -44.04 -16.07
C SER A 211 -0.23 -42.67 -15.65
N ALA A 212 0.30 -41.89 -16.60
CA ALA A 212 0.70 -40.51 -16.39
C ALA A 212 -0.58 -39.62 -16.22
N GLN A 213 -1.19 -39.66 -15.02
CA GLN A 213 -2.43 -38.96 -14.70
C GLN A 213 -2.21 -37.96 -13.58
N LEU A 214 -2.58 -36.69 -13.84
CA LEU A 214 -2.71 -35.64 -12.83
C LEU A 214 -4.08 -35.80 -12.14
N ASP A 215 -4.08 -36.46 -11.00
CA ASP A 215 -5.24 -36.66 -10.15
C ASP A 215 -5.34 -35.59 -9.05
N LEU A 216 -6.42 -35.67 -8.24
CA LEU A 216 -6.65 -34.74 -7.15
C LEU A 216 -5.59 -34.82 -6.04
N ASP A 217 -4.98 -35.99 -5.81
CA ASP A 217 -4.02 -36.15 -4.72
C ASP A 217 -2.69 -35.47 -5.07
N VAL A 218 -2.21 -35.66 -6.30
CA VAL A 218 -1.04 -34.91 -6.81
C VAL A 218 -1.33 -33.41 -6.82
N ALA A 219 -2.53 -33.00 -7.25
CA ALA A 219 -2.88 -31.58 -7.25
C ALA A 219 -2.91 -30.97 -5.82
N ARG A 220 -3.41 -31.71 -4.82
CA ARG A 220 -3.37 -31.26 -3.41
C ARG A 220 -1.95 -31.13 -2.90
N GLU A 221 -1.09 -32.07 -3.21
CA GLU A 221 0.32 -32.06 -2.78
C GLU A 221 1.03 -30.80 -3.28
N VAL A 222 0.93 -30.49 -4.58
CA VAL A 222 1.57 -29.30 -5.14
C VAL A 222 0.90 -27.98 -4.75
N ALA A 223 -0.42 -27.99 -4.48
CA ALA A 223 -1.15 -26.80 -4.04
C ALA A 223 -0.92 -26.48 -2.55
N SER A 224 -0.71 -27.49 -1.70
CA SER A 224 -0.53 -27.31 -0.24
C SER A 224 0.77 -26.61 0.14
N GLY A 225 1.81 -26.66 -0.71
CA GLY A 225 3.10 -26.00 -0.51
C GLY A 225 3.09 -24.49 -0.75
N GLY A 226 1.98 -23.91 -1.15
CA GLY A 226 1.89 -22.50 -1.55
C GLY A 226 1.19 -21.61 -0.54
N ARG A 227 1.91 -20.65 0.08
CA ARG A 227 1.28 -19.56 0.84
C ARG A 227 0.38 -18.74 -0.09
N ARG A 228 -0.82 -18.39 0.38
CA ARG A 228 -1.71 -17.46 -0.34
C ARG A 228 -1.01 -16.13 -0.58
N ARG A 229 -1.45 -15.44 -1.63
CA ARG A 229 -0.84 -14.19 -2.07
C ARG A 229 -0.85 -13.11 -1.00
N PHE A 230 0.34 -12.66 -0.62
CA PHE A 230 0.53 -11.40 0.04
C PHE A 230 1.51 -10.57 -0.81
N ASP A 231 0.98 -9.50 -1.40
CA ASP A 231 1.78 -8.55 -2.18
C ASP A 231 2.34 -7.52 -1.19
N LYS A 232 3.62 -7.71 -0.78
CA LYS A 232 4.30 -6.78 0.14
C LYS A 232 4.40 -5.41 -0.52
N GLY A 233 3.50 -4.48 -0.13
CA GLY A 233 3.49 -3.11 -0.64
C GLY A 233 2.57 -2.85 -1.84
N GLY A 234 1.83 -3.84 -2.36
CA GLY A 234 0.85 -3.66 -3.44
C GLY A 234 -0.54 -3.21 -2.94
N ASP A 235 -1.44 -2.89 -3.89
CA ASP A 235 -2.79 -2.41 -3.59
C ASP A 235 -3.58 -3.31 -2.66
N GLN A 236 -3.48 -4.63 -2.82
CA GLN A 236 -4.18 -5.58 -1.94
C GLN A 236 -3.74 -5.47 -0.49
N PHE A 237 -2.47 -5.15 -0.25
CA PHE A 237 -1.95 -4.88 1.07
C PHE A 237 -2.58 -3.62 1.68
N TYR A 238 -2.62 -2.52 0.91
CA TYR A 238 -3.24 -1.26 1.36
C TYR A 238 -4.76 -1.41 1.54
N ASP A 239 -5.41 -2.18 0.70
CA ASP A 239 -6.84 -2.48 0.82
C ASP A 239 -7.15 -3.30 2.07
N GLN A 240 -6.37 -4.34 2.36
CA GLN A 240 -6.57 -5.20 3.54
C GLN A 240 -6.28 -4.46 4.83
N ILE A 241 -5.18 -3.70 4.94
CA ILE A 241 -4.90 -2.90 6.14
C ILE A 241 -5.92 -1.77 6.31
N SER A 242 -6.44 -1.20 5.22
CA SER A 242 -7.51 -0.22 5.25
C SER A 242 -8.83 -0.84 5.72
N ALA A 243 -9.13 -2.07 5.29
CA ALA A 243 -10.31 -2.83 5.74
C ALA A 243 -10.21 -3.18 7.23
N LEU A 244 -9.05 -3.66 7.69
CA LEU A 244 -8.76 -3.89 9.11
C LEU A 244 -9.00 -2.62 9.93
N HIS A 245 -8.42 -1.50 9.51
CA HIS A 245 -8.56 -0.21 10.22
C HIS A 245 -10.02 0.25 10.27
N LYS A 246 -10.77 0.10 9.17
CA LYS A 246 -12.19 0.45 9.10
C LYS A 246 -13.06 -0.46 9.97
N ALA A 247 -12.74 -1.76 10.06
CA ALA A 247 -13.42 -2.70 10.94
C ALA A 247 -13.21 -2.33 12.42
N VAL A 248 -11.97 -2.01 12.83
CA VAL A 248 -11.66 -1.48 14.16
C VAL A 248 -12.42 -0.20 14.45
N ARG A 249 -12.40 0.77 13.54
CA ARG A 249 -13.13 2.05 13.65
C ARG A 249 -14.64 1.85 13.73
N GLY A 250 -15.16 0.88 12.97
CA GLY A 250 -16.58 0.52 12.90
C GLY A 250 -17.09 -0.35 14.06
N THR A 251 -16.22 -0.72 15.02
CA THR A 251 -16.57 -1.59 16.15
C THR A 251 -17.03 -2.99 15.69
N ASP A 252 -16.30 -3.55 14.72
CA ASP A 252 -16.50 -4.91 14.22
C ASP A 252 -15.25 -5.78 14.54
N PRO A 253 -15.24 -6.47 15.70
CA PRO A 253 -14.11 -7.32 16.09
C PRO A 253 -13.93 -8.55 15.19
N ASP A 254 -15.01 -9.10 14.64
CA ASP A 254 -14.97 -10.28 13.78
C ASP A 254 -14.37 -9.93 12.41
N GLY A 255 -14.81 -8.83 11.82
CA GLY A 255 -14.21 -8.28 10.60
C GLY A 255 -12.74 -7.89 10.79
N ALA A 256 -12.40 -7.31 11.95
CA ALA A 256 -11.01 -6.95 12.27
C ALA A 256 -10.12 -8.20 12.39
N LEU A 257 -10.58 -9.25 13.09
CA LEU A 257 -9.85 -10.53 13.17
C LEU A 257 -9.71 -11.21 11.81
N TYR A 258 -10.75 -11.20 10.99
CA TYR A 258 -10.69 -11.80 9.66
C TYR A 258 -9.61 -11.14 8.80
N TRP A 259 -9.58 -9.80 8.74
CA TRP A 259 -8.59 -9.09 7.96
C TRP A 259 -7.18 -9.23 8.51
N LEU A 260 -7.00 -9.27 9.84
CA LEU A 260 -5.72 -9.59 10.46
C LEU A 260 -5.24 -10.98 10.03
N ALA A 261 -6.06 -12.01 10.23
CA ALA A 261 -5.72 -13.39 9.87
C ALA A 261 -5.41 -13.52 8.38
N ARG A 262 -6.19 -12.86 7.52
CA ARG A 262 -5.99 -12.85 6.07
C ARG A 262 -4.66 -12.20 5.66
N MET A 263 -4.23 -11.15 6.38
CA MET A 263 -2.94 -10.50 6.15
C MET A 263 -1.78 -11.39 6.60
N LEU A 264 -1.88 -11.99 7.79
CA LEU A 264 -0.83 -12.87 8.33
C LEU A 264 -0.69 -14.15 7.50
N ASP A 265 -1.79 -14.82 7.12
CA ASP A 265 -1.79 -15.98 6.22
C ASP A 265 -1.15 -15.65 4.86
N GLY A 266 -1.36 -14.42 4.37
CA GLY A 266 -0.70 -13.92 3.16
C GLY A 266 0.79 -13.64 3.31
N GLY A 267 1.35 -13.64 4.52
CA GLY A 267 2.77 -13.38 4.82
C GLY A 267 3.09 -11.90 5.11
N CYS A 268 2.09 -11.13 5.55
CA CYS A 268 2.33 -9.79 6.09
C CYS A 268 3.27 -9.87 7.28
N ASP A 269 4.20 -8.93 7.37
CA ASP A 269 5.01 -8.75 8.56
C ASP A 269 4.10 -8.37 9.76
N PRO A 270 4.02 -9.21 10.81
CA PRO A 270 3.19 -8.91 11.98
C PRO A 270 3.53 -7.58 12.64
N LEU A 271 4.81 -7.16 12.63
CA LEU A 271 5.25 -5.88 13.17
C LEU A 271 4.66 -4.68 12.41
N TYR A 272 4.40 -4.85 11.11
CA TYR A 272 3.68 -3.82 10.37
C TYR A 272 2.26 -3.65 10.89
N VAL A 273 1.55 -4.75 11.17
CA VAL A 273 0.18 -4.69 11.73
C VAL A 273 0.22 -4.12 13.14
N ALA A 274 1.18 -4.53 13.99
CA ALA A 274 1.36 -3.97 15.33
C ALA A 274 1.53 -2.45 15.30
N ARG A 275 2.39 -1.92 14.41
CA ARG A 275 2.56 -0.48 14.20
C ARG A 275 1.26 0.21 13.80
N ARG A 276 0.46 -0.42 12.94
CA ARG A 276 -0.86 0.12 12.54
C ARG A 276 -1.87 0.06 13.68
N ALA A 277 -1.82 -0.96 14.55
CA ALA A 277 -2.64 -1.03 15.75
C ALA A 277 -2.35 0.12 16.72
N VAL A 278 -1.07 0.47 16.94
CA VAL A 278 -0.67 1.66 17.70
C VAL A 278 -1.28 2.93 17.09
N ARG A 279 -1.24 3.06 15.76
CA ARG A 279 -1.87 4.21 15.07
C ARG A 279 -3.38 4.24 15.29
N MET A 280 -4.09 3.12 15.21
CA MET A 280 -5.53 3.01 15.47
C MET A 280 -5.86 3.40 16.90
N ALA A 281 -5.05 2.98 17.89
CA ALA A 281 -5.21 3.35 19.28
C ALA A 281 -5.17 4.87 19.49
N ILE A 282 -4.26 5.57 18.80
CA ILE A 282 -4.11 7.02 18.93
C ILE A 282 -5.20 7.77 18.16
N GLU A 283 -5.51 7.32 16.92
CA GLU A 283 -6.39 8.02 15.98
C GLU A 283 -7.88 7.80 16.28
N ASP A 284 -8.28 6.56 16.59
CA ASP A 284 -9.69 6.17 16.67
C ASP A 284 -10.20 5.93 18.10
N ILE A 285 -9.30 5.62 19.05
CA ILE A 285 -9.67 5.42 20.45
C ILE A 285 -9.30 6.66 21.27
N GLY A 286 -8.11 7.18 21.11
CA GLY A 286 -7.63 8.40 21.75
C GLY A 286 -7.83 8.39 23.26
N LEU A 287 -8.34 9.50 23.78
CA LEU A 287 -8.60 9.66 25.22
C LEU A 287 -9.92 9.05 25.69
N ALA A 288 -10.71 8.45 24.82
CA ALA A 288 -11.89 7.69 25.25
C ALA A 288 -11.48 6.45 26.08
N ASP A 289 -10.37 5.80 25.70
CA ASP A 289 -9.73 4.76 26.50
C ASP A 289 -8.18 4.80 26.33
N PRO A 290 -7.46 5.51 27.17
CA PRO A 290 -6.00 5.65 27.08
C PRO A 290 -5.21 4.33 27.15
N ARG A 291 -5.81 3.27 27.75
CA ARG A 291 -5.18 1.94 27.82
C ARG A 291 -5.00 1.30 26.45
N ALA A 292 -5.73 1.77 25.44
CA ALA A 292 -5.61 1.26 24.08
C ALA A 292 -4.17 1.39 23.54
N LEU A 293 -3.51 2.52 23.85
CA LEU A 293 -2.11 2.73 23.47
C LEU A 293 -1.17 1.77 24.22
N GLU A 294 -1.36 1.60 25.53
CA GLU A 294 -0.56 0.69 26.36
C GLU A 294 -0.68 -0.75 25.85
N ILE A 295 -1.90 -1.23 25.65
CA ILE A 295 -2.17 -2.60 25.17
C ILE A 295 -1.55 -2.85 23.80
N THR A 296 -1.56 -1.87 22.89
CA THR A 296 -0.96 -2.06 21.57
C THR A 296 0.57 -2.08 21.62
N LEU A 297 1.18 -1.30 22.49
CA LEU A 297 2.63 -1.32 22.70
C LEU A 297 3.08 -2.62 23.38
N GLU A 298 2.34 -3.08 24.41
CA GLU A 298 2.59 -4.37 25.06
C GLU A 298 2.41 -5.56 24.13
N ALA A 299 1.43 -5.50 23.22
CA ALA A 299 1.25 -6.54 22.19
C ALA A 299 2.43 -6.57 21.21
N TRP A 300 2.96 -5.40 20.84
CA TRP A 300 4.17 -5.32 20.03
C TRP A 300 5.36 -5.94 20.75
N ASP A 301 5.62 -5.55 22.01
CA ASP A 301 6.70 -6.09 22.81
C ASP A 301 6.56 -7.61 23.05
N ALA A 302 5.34 -8.11 23.22
CA ALA A 302 5.06 -9.52 23.35
C ALA A 302 5.40 -10.27 22.04
N PHE A 303 5.04 -9.72 20.90
CA PHE A 303 5.42 -10.30 19.61
C PHE A 303 6.94 -10.33 19.41
N ASP A 304 7.66 -9.26 19.75
CA ASP A 304 9.13 -9.20 19.63
C ASP A 304 9.83 -10.28 20.48
N ARG A 305 9.21 -10.70 21.58
CA ARG A 305 9.76 -11.73 22.48
C ARG A 305 9.40 -13.16 22.07
N LEU A 306 8.17 -13.35 21.59
CA LEU A 306 7.65 -14.70 21.28
C LEU A 306 7.86 -15.08 19.81
N GLY A 307 7.83 -14.12 18.89
CA GLY A 307 7.88 -14.36 17.45
C GLY A 307 6.63 -15.03 16.89
N SER A 308 6.66 -15.38 15.59
CA SER A 308 5.59 -16.14 14.94
C SER A 308 5.78 -17.65 15.19
N PRO A 309 4.68 -18.40 15.36
CA PRO A 309 3.27 -17.94 15.30
C PRO A 309 2.71 -17.46 16.66
N GLU A 310 3.40 -17.69 17.77
CA GLU A 310 2.86 -17.51 19.13
C GLU A 310 2.55 -16.04 19.43
N GLY A 311 3.45 -15.13 19.06
CA GLY A 311 3.29 -13.68 19.31
C GLY A 311 2.17 -13.03 18.50
N GLU A 312 1.71 -13.65 17.42
CA GLU A 312 0.61 -13.15 16.60
C GLU A 312 -0.71 -13.05 17.39
N LEU A 313 -0.88 -13.93 18.40
CA LEU A 313 -2.05 -13.91 19.28
C LEU A 313 -2.12 -12.63 20.14
N ALA A 314 -0.98 -12.09 20.56
CA ALA A 314 -0.94 -10.82 21.29
C ALA A 314 -1.44 -9.64 20.41
N ILE A 315 -1.03 -9.61 19.13
CA ILE A 315 -1.53 -8.63 18.16
C ILE A 315 -3.03 -8.81 17.92
N ALA A 316 -3.51 -10.05 17.81
CA ALA A 316 -4.93 -10.36 17.66
C ALA A 316 -5.75 -9.86 18.86
N GLN A 317 -5.27 -10.09 20.09
CA GLN A 317 -5.88 -9.58 21.31
C GLN A 317 -5.98 -8.05 21.30
N ALA A 318 -4.92 -7.35 20.93
CA ALA A 318 -4.91 -5.89 20.83
C ALA A 318 -5.92 -5.39 19.77
N VAL A 319 -5.99 -6.03 18.60
CA VAL A 319 -6.94 -5.68 17.53
C VAL A 319 -8.39 -5.84 18.01
N VAL A 320 -8.72 -6.94 18.69
CA VAL A 320 -10.07 -7.15 19.27
C VAL A 320 -10.37 -6.08 20.32
N TYR A 321 -9.41 -5.80 21.21
CA TYR A 321 -9.56 -4.74 22.20
C TYR A 321 -9.90 -3.40 21.57
N LEU A 322 -9.12 -2.99 20.56
CA LEU A 322 -9.34 -1.74 19.82
C LEU A 322 -10.72 -1.71 19.14
N ALA A 323 -11.15 -2.85 18.55
CA ALA A 323 -12.46 -2.93 17.93
C ALA A 323 -13.59 -2.74 18.94
N CYS A 324 -13.46 -3.24 20.18
CA CYS A 324 -14.46 -3.14 21.23
C CYS A 324 -14.38 -1.84 22.06
N ALA A 325 -13.24 -1.14 22.06
CA ALA A 325 -13.03 0.06 22.86
C ALA A 325 -13.92 1.24 22.41
N PRO A 326 -14.28 2.16 23.31
CA PRO A 326 -15.00 3.38 22.95
C PRO A 326 -14.17 4.24 21.99
N LYS A 327 -14.80 4.81 20.97
CA LYS A 327 -14.12 5.54 19.89
C LYS A 327 -14.08 7.04 20.14
N SER A 328 -12.92 7.66 19.92
CA SER A 328 -12.73 9.11 19.85
C SER A 328 -11.58 9.47 18.94
N ASN A 329 -11.83 10.37 18.02
CA ASN A 329 -10.81 11.04 17.22
C ASN A 329 -10.61 12.51 17.60
N ALA A 330 -11.07 12.90 18.79
CA ALA A 330 -11.08 14.31 19.22
C ALA A 330 -9.69 14.93 19.23
N VAL A 331 -8.67 14.19 19.69
CA VAL A 331 -7.26 14.66 19.69
C VAL A 331 -6.72 14.78 18.27
N TYR A 332 -7.03 13.81 17.39
CA TYR A 332 -6.61 13.83 15.99
C TYR A 332 -7.15 15.06 15.25
N VAL A 333 -8.45 15.33 15.41
CA VAL A 333 -9.11 16.53 14.82
C VAL A 333 -8.52 17.80 15.41
N ALA A 334 -8.37 17.87 16.74
CA ALA A 334 -7.83 19.03 17.44
C ALA A 334 -6.40 19.37 16.98
N TYR A 335 -5.56 18.39 16.79
CA TYR A 335 -4.20 18.58 16.30
C TYR A 335 -4.18 19.05 14.84
N GLY A 336 -5.06 18.48 13.99
CA GLY A 336 -5.23 18.95 12.60
C GLY A 336 -5.63 20.43 12.53
N GLU A 337 -6.67 20.83 13.28
CA GLU A 337 -7.12 22.24 13.35
C GLU A 337 -6.00 23.17 13.86
N ALA A 338 -5.22 22.73 14.84
CA ALA A 338 -4.08 23.50 15.34
C ALA A 338 -2.98 23.67 14.30
N MET A 339 -2.67 22.63 13.52
CA MET A 339 -1.69 22.70 12.43
C MET A 339 -2.15 23.64 11.31
N GLU A 340 -3.44 23.60 10.95
CA GLU A 340 -4.03 24.53 9.96
C GLU A 340 -3.90 26.00 10.41
N ASP A 341 -4.12 26.27 11.71
CA ASP A 341 -3.94 27.62 12.24
C ASP A 341 -2.45 28.04 12.28
N VAL A 342 -1.51 27.12 12.53
CA VAL A 342 -0.07 27.38 12.42
C VAL A 342 0.32 27.77 10.99
N GLU A 343 -0.22 27.07 9.97
CA GLU A 343 0.00 27.42 8.57
C GLU A 343 -0.62 28.81 8.22
N ARG A 344 -1.82 29.07 8.73
CA ARG A 344 -2.59 30.29 8.44
C ARG A 344 -1.96 31.53 9.03
N TYR A 345 -1.54 31.47 10.30
CA TYR A 345 -1.05 32.64 11.05
C TYR A 345 0.48 32.78 11.01
N GLY A 346 1.18 31.75 10.55
CA GLY A 346 2.64 31.75 10.50
C GLY A 346 3.30 31.83 11.88
N THR A 347 4.43 32.51 11.94
CA THR A 347 5.20 32.67 13.18
C THR A 347 4.67 33.84 14.01
N LEU A 348 3.83 33.53 14.98
CA LEU A 348 3.36 34.50 15.98
C LEU A 348 4.24 34.46 17.25
N ASP A 349 4.38 35.59 17.89
CA ASP A 349 5.18 35.71 19.10
C ASP A 349 4.50 35.08 20.31
N VAL A 350 5.30 34.47 21.17
CA VAL A 350 4.83 34.02 22.50
C VAL A 350 4.51 35.27 23.33
N PRO A 351 3.31 35.38 23.95
CA PRO A 351 2.96 36.50 24.80
C PRO A 351 4.02 36.72 25.90
N LEU A 352 4.35 37.98 26.17
CA LEU A 352 5.44 38.33 27.11
C LEU A 352 5.26 37.70 28.49
N ARG A 353 4.03 37.56 28.98
CA ARG A 353 3.68 36.94 30.25
C ARG A 353 4.09 35.46 30.35
N PHE A 354 4.21 34.75 29.24
CA PHE A 354 4.62 33.33 29.22
C PHE A 354 6.10 33.13 28.90
N ARG A 355 6.84 34.22 28.62
CA ARG A 355 8.28 34.13 28.36
C ARG A 355 9.05 34.09 29.68
N ASN A 356 9.97 33.15 29.83
CA ASN A 356 10.84 33.08 31.01
C ASN A 356 11.79 34.29 31.10
N ALA A 357 11.99 34.82 32.30
CA ALA A 357 12.83 35.97 32.57
C ALA A 357 14.04 35.66 33.48
N PRO A 358 15.00 34.81 33.06
CA PRO A 358 16.13 34.41 33.90
C PRO A 358 17.14 35.55 34.17
N THR A 359 17.15 36.58 33.34
CA THR A 359 18.06 37.72 33.47
C THR A 359 17.34 39.00 33.87
N ARG A 360 18.09 39.97 34.50
CA ARG A 360 17.56 41.27 34.83
C ARG A 360 17.09 42.05 33.60
N LEU A 361 17.79 41.90 32.47
CA LEU A 361 17.42 42.53 31.20
C LEU A 361 16.06 42.03 30.77
N MET A 362 15.81 40.72 30.75
CA MET A 362 14.53 40.12 30.35
C MET A 362 13.38 40.58 31.26
N LYS A 363 13.62 40.68 32.59
CA LYS A 363 12.63 41.25 33.52
C LYS A 363 12.30 42.69 33.18
N ASN A 364 13.31 43.51 32.84
CA ASN A 364 13.11 44.91 32.45
C ASN A 364 12.38 45.05 31.13
N LEU A 365 12.45 44.05 30.25
CA LEU A 365 11.69 43.96 29.01
C LEU A 365 10.27 43.42 29.19
N GLY A 366 9.82 43.17 30.41
CA GLY A 366 8.44 42.73 30.72
C GLY A 366 8.23 41.22 30.61
N TYR A 367 9.28 40.43 30.44
CA TYR A 367 9.14 38.95 30.36
C TYR A 367 8.66 38.40 31.70
N GLY A 368 7.62 37.53 31.63
CA GLY A 368 7.00 36.92 32.80
C GLY A 368 6.12 37.87 33.64
N HIS A 369 5.99 39.13 33.23
CA HIS A 369 5.16 40.09 33.96
C HIS A 369 3.66 39.72 33.80
N GLY A 370 2.97 39.63 34.98
CA GLY A 370 1.56 39.27 35.02
C GLY A 370 1.27 37.75 34.85
N TYR A 371 2.30 36.90 34.81
CA TYR A 371 2.08 35.46 34.78
C TYR A 371 1.45 34.97 36.10
N ARG A 372 0.34 34.28 35.98
CA ARG A 372 -0.37 33.63 37.09
C ARG A 372 0.00 32.16 37.14
N TYR A 373 0.64 31.73 38.25
CA TYR A 373 1.02 30.35 38.41
C TYR A 373 -0.20 29.50 38.81
N ALA A 374 -0.63 28.62 37.90
CA ALA A 374 -1.90 27.92 38.04
C ALA A 374 -2.01 27.07 39.31
N HIS A 375 -0.90 26.56 39.87
CA HIS A 375 -0.91 25.81 41.15
C HIS A 375 -1.23 26.66 42.37
N ASP A 376 -1.09 27.99 42.28
CA ASP A 376 -1.47 28.92 43.36
C ASP A 376 -2.94 29.33 43.28
N GLU A 377 -3.61 28.94 42.17
CA GLU A 377 -5.01 29.27 41.94
C GLU A 377 -5.95 28.13 42.39
N PRO A 378 -7.21 28.45 42.75
CA PRO A 378 -8.21 27.44 43.08
C PRO A 378 -8.37 26.38 41.97
N ASP A 379 -8.38 25.10 42.33
CA ASP A 379 -8.42 23.96 41.42
C ASP A 379 -7.23 23.91 40.42
N ALA A 380 -6.10 24.56 40.73
CA ALA A 380 -4.95 24.71 39.84
C ALA A 380 -5.34 25.23 38.43
N TYR A 381 -6.32 26.15 38.38
CA TYR A 381 -6.85 26.71 37.15
C TYR A 381 -6.86 28.25 37.20
N ALA A 382 -6.06 28.87 36.34
CA ALA A 382 -6.00 30.33 36.21
C ALA A 382 -7.20 30.82 35.37
N THR A 383 -8.30 31.07 36.07
CA THR A 383 -9.58 31.46 35.44
C THR A 383 -9.41 32.71 34.58
N GLY A 384 -9.90 32.69 33.34
CA GLY A 384 -9.81 33.82 32.41
C GLY A 384 -8.46 33.97 31.71
N GLU A 385 -7.44 33.15 32.07
CA GLU A 385 -6.14 33.19 31.38
C GLU A 385 -6.23 32.62 30.01
N ARG A 386 -5.60 33.29 29.05
CA ARG A 386 -5.54 32.89 27.64
C ARG A 386 -4.12 32.55 27.26
N TYR A 387 -3.89 31.30 26.82
CA TYR A 387 -2.56 30.76 26.52
C TYR A 387 -2.16 30.81 25.04
N LEU A 388 -3.06 31.26 24.15
CA LEU A 388 -2.77 31.47 22.73
C LEU A 388 -2.07 32.82 22.50
N PRO A 389 -1.38 33.01 21.36
CA PRO A 389 -0.88 34.30 20.94
C PRO A 389 -1.97 35.39 20.98
N ASP A 390 -1.58 36.61 21.37
CA ASP A 390 -2.55 37.70 21.56
C ASP A 390 -3.25 38.13 20.24
N GLU A 391 -2.56 37.94 19.09
CA GLU A 391 -3.06 38.25 17.75
C GLU A 391 -4.00 37.17 17.20
N MET A 392 -4.05 35.99 17.78
CA MET A 392 -4.97 34.94 17.37
C MET A 392 -6.39 35.20 17.87
N PRO A 393 -7.44 34.81 17.15
CA PRO A 393 -8.78 34.75 17.71
C PRO A 393 -8.86 33.66 18.79
N ASP A 394 -9.90 33.74 19.64
CA ASP A 394 -10.11 32.67 20.61
C ASP A 394 -10.38 31.33 19.94
N ARG A 395 -9.70 30.28 20.34
CA ARG A 395 -9.75 28.94 19.74
C ARG A 395 -9.99 27.86 20.78
N ARG A 396 -10.76 26.85 20.37
CA ARG A 396 -10.99 25.63 21.14
C ARG A 396 -10.78 24.44 20.21
N TYR A 397 -9.58 23.94 20.14
CA TYR A 397 -9.25 22.76 19.31
C TYR A 397 -9.81 21.47 19.91
N TYR A 398 -9.47 21.19 21.16
CA TYR A 398 -9.89 19.95 21.82
C TYR A 398 -11.34 20.05 22.32
N ARG A 399 -12.18 19.19 21.75
CA ARG A 399 -13.60 19.03 22.05
C ARG A 399 -13.84 17.56 22.39
N PRO A 400 -13.81 17.19 23.68
CA PRO A 400 -14.00 15.81 24.11
C PRO A 400 -15.39 15.30 23.70
N VAL A 401 -15.44 14.02 23.30
CA VAL A 401 -16.70 13.35 22.92
C VAL A 401 -17.36 12.71 24.16
N PRO A 402 -18.69 12.50 24.17
CA PRO A 402 -19.38 11.90 25.32
C PRO A 402 -19.24 10.36 25.34
N ARG A 403 -17.98 9.87 25.30
CA ARG A 403 -17.65 8.43 25.28
C ARG A 403 -16.43 8.14 26.15
N GLY A 404 -16.46 7.02 26.87
CA GLY A 404 -15.37 6.55 27.72
C GLY A 404 -14.90 7.61 28.74
N LEU A 405 -13.58 7.74 28.90
CA LEU A 405 -12.97 8.71 29.82
C LEU A 405 -13.23 10.17 29.38
N GLU A 406 -13.40 10.44 28.09
CA GLU A 406 -13.62 11.81 27.60
C GLU A 406 -14.93 12.44 28.11
N GLN A 407 -15.93 11.64 28.49
CA GLN A 407 -17.11 12.15 29.17
C GLN A 407 -16.74 12.88 30.47
N ARG A 408 -15.89 12.27 31.31
CA ARG A 408 -15.41 12.88 32.56
C ARG A 408 -14.53 14.09 32.31
N ILE A 409 -13.71 14.04 31.26
CA ILE A 409 -12.87 15.17 30.85
C ILE A 409 -13.74 16.35 30.41
N ALA A 410 -14.81 16.10 29.63
CA ALA A 410 -15.76 17.10 29.20
C ALA A 410 -16.43 17.82 30.39
N GLU A 411 -16.93 17.04 31.35
CA GLU A 411 -17.55 17.55 32.57
C GLU A 411 -16.57 18.41 33.40
N ALA A 412 -15.34 17.94 33.60
CA ALA A 412 -14.30 18.66 34.31
C ALA A 412 -13.93 19.98 33.62
N LEU A 413 -13.71 19.97 32.31
CA LEU A 413 -13.41 21.17 31.54
C LEU A 413 -14.58 22.17 31.52
N ALA A 414 -15.82 21.70 31.40
CA ALA A 414 -17.00 22.55 31.46
C ALA A 414 -17.08 23.26 32.82
N ARG A 415 -16.91 22.52 33.94
CA ARG A 415 -16.90 23.09 35.31
C ARG A 415 -15.81 24.15 35.49
N LEU A 416 -14.60 23.90 35.01
CA LEU A 416 -13.50 24.87 35.15
C LEU A 416 -13.75 26.14 34.31
N ARG A 417 -14.25 26.00 33.09
CA ARG A 417 -14.48 27.09 32.16
C ARG A 417 -15.67 27.99 32.52
N THR A 418 -16.61 27.52 33.33
CA THR A 418 -17.76 28.31 33.81
C THR A 418 -17.43 29.16 35.03
N LYS A 419 -16.23 29.01 35.63
CA LYS A 419 -15.80 29.85 36.73
C LYS A 419 -15.60 31.27 36.30
N THR A 420 -16.21 32.20 37.02
CA THR A 420 -15.96 33.63 36.84
C THR A 420 -14.59 34.00 37.39
N PRO A 421 -13.77 34.84 36.70
CA PRO A 421 -12.55 35.38 37.29
C PRO A 421 -12.85 35.97 38.66
N PRO A 422 -11.94 35.82 39.67
CA PRO A 422 -12.12 36.54 40.91
C PRO A 422 -12.23 38.03 40.59
N GLY A 423 -13.39 38.59 40.89
CA GLY A 423 -13.69 40.00 40.58
C GLY A 423 -12.54 40.89 41.06
N ASP A 424 -12.22 41.85 40.23
CA ASP A 424 -11.44 43.01 40.63
C ASP A 424 -12.09 43.54 41.89
N LYS A 425 -11.45 43.33 43.03
CA LYS A 425 -11.79 44.08 44.26
C LYS A 425 -11.35 45.48 44.03
N THR A 426 -12.18 46.22 43.26
CA THR A 426 -12.13 47.69 43.26
C THR A 426 -12.36 48.09 44.70
N SER A 427 -11.28 48.59 45.27
CA SER A 427 -11.20 49.34 46.49
C SER A 427 -12.44 50.17 46.80
N GLU A 428 -13.08 49.92 47.90
CA GLU A 428 -13.62 51.04 48.70
C GLU A 428 -12.52 51.65 49.57
#